data_a58fb037fd3323373ee319973aa59477
#
_entry.id   a58fb037fd3323373ee319973aa59477
#
_cell.length_a   1.000
_cell.length_b   1.000
_cell.length_c   1.000
_cell.angle_alpha   90.00
_cell.angle_beta   90.00
_cell.angle_gamma   90.00
#
_symmetry.space_group_name_H-M   'P 1'
#
loop_
_entity.id
_entity.type
_entity.pdbx_description
1 polymer ?
#
loop_
_entity_poly.entity_id
_entity_poly.type
_entity_poly.pdbx_seq_one_letter_code
_entity_poly.pdbx_strand_id
1 'polypeptide(L)'
;MPNDDRTNPIDEGRRTVLIGGTALAAASLLPLVGCSSSEPPPATQAAATPTPSDAGITKAMSTFTTKDGVEIYYKDWGTGPVVVFSHGWPLNADSWESQMFHLASNGFRCIAHDRRGHGRSSQPWDGNDMDHYADDLAQLLDKLDVKDAMLVGFSTGGGEVARYVGRHGTKRVKKLALVSAVPPLMVKTDANPGGLPLSVFDGIRQGLVANRSQLFLDIPSGPFFGYNRPGAKPSQGVINAWWMQGMLGGHKNTYDSIKAFSETDFTEDLKKFNVPTLIIHGDDDQIVPIDAAGRASAKLVKDSKLIVYEGAPHGITDTHKDRLNADLLAFAKS
;
A
#
# COMPACT_ATOMS: atom_id res chain seq x y z
N MET A 1 -5.70 0.63 -62.64
CA MET A 1 -5.50 -0.85 -62.89
C MET A 1 -4.03 -1.16 -62.77
N PRO A 2 -3.61 -2.25 -62.08
CA PRO A 2 -4.38 -3.34 -61.52
C PRO A 2 -4.30 -3.48 -59.97
N ASN A 3 -5.26 -4.23 -59.45
CA ASN A 3 -5.35 -4.84 -58.10
C ASN A 3 -4.15 -5.72 -57.78
N ASP A 4 -3.77 -5.78 -56.49
CA ASP A 4 -3.24 -7.03 -55.92
C ASP A 4 -3.86 -7.24 -54.52
N ASP A 5 -4.70 -8.25 -54.51
CA ASP A 5 -5.48 -8.78 -53.40
C ASP A 5 -4.62 -9.89 -52.75
N ARG A 6 -4.25 -9.75 -51.44
CA ARG A 6 -3.70 -10.87 -50.65
C ARG A 6 -4.34 -10.92 -49.28
N THR A 7 -5.40 -11.69 -49.24
CA THR A 7 -5.97 -12.27 -48.03
C THR A 7 -4.95 -13.13 -47.30
N ASN A 8 -4.78 -12.91 -46.00
CA ASN A 8 -4.03 -13.78 -45.10
C ASN A 8 -5.00 -14.56 -44.21
N PRO A 9 -4.95 -15.88 -44.15
CA PRO A 9 -5.89 -16.70 -43.39
C PRO A 9 -5.54 -16.73 -41.91
N ILE A 10 -6.57 -16.60 -41.09
CA ILE A 10 -6.55 -16.76 -39.64
C ILE A 10 -6.41 -18.24 -39.30
N ASP A 11 -5.37 -18.60 -38.60
CA ASP A 11 -5.15 -19.98 -38.08
C ASP A 11 -5.89 -20.16 -36.76
N GLU A 12 -6.99 -20.95 -36.81
CA GLU A 12 -7.77 -21.37 -35.64
C GLU A 12 -7.13 -22.60 -34.99
N GLY A 13 -6.27 -22.36 -34.00
CA GLY A 13 -5.74 -23.41 -33.11
C GLY A 13 -6.64 -23.68 -31.90
N ARG A 14 -7.73 -24.47 -32.09
CA ARG A 14 -8.52 -25.02 -30.97
C ARG A 14 -7.68 -26.02 -30.16
N ARG A 15 -7.33 -25.73 -28.92
CA ARG A 15 -6.88 -26.72 -27.94
C ARG A 15 -8.05 -27.18 -27.07
N THR A 16 -8.57 -28.36 -27.41
CA THR A 16 -9.54 -29.10 -26.57
C THR A 16 -8.81 -29.70 -25.38
N VAL A 17 -9.21 -29.31 -24.18
CA VAL A 17 -8.78 -29.97 -22.92
C VAL A 17 -9.82 -31.07 -22.61
N LEU A 18 -9.42 -32.31 -22.74
CA LEU A 18 -10.17 -33.49 -22.31
C LEU A 18 -10.01 -33.66 -20.79
N ILE A 19 -11.11 -33.51 -20.05
CA ILE A 19 -11.20 -33.92 -18.65
C ILE A 19 -11.75 -35.35 -18.64
N GLY A 20 -10.88 -36.33 -18.41
CA GLY A 20 -11.25 -37.74 -18.17
C GLY A 20 -11.48 -37.96 -16.66
N GLY A 21 -12.73 -38.05 -16.24
CA GLY A 21 -13.09 -38.50 -14.90
C GLY A 21 -13.66 -39.91 -14.96
N THR A 22 -12.91 -40.90 -14.49
CA THR A 22 -13.42 -42.28 -14.26
C THR A 22 -13.91 -42.39 -12.82
N ALA A 23 -15.23 -42.50 -12.66
CA ALA A 23 -15.85 -42.91 -11.40
C ALA A 23 -15.89 -44.44 -11.33
N LEU A 24 -15.20 -45.03 -10.36
CA LEU A 24 -15.39 -46.42 -9.96
C LEU A 24 -16.43 -46.48 -8.84
N ALA A 25 -17.58 -47.03 -9.13
CA ALA A 25 -18.57 -47.45 -8.13
C ALA A 25 -18.22 -48.87 -7.63
N ALA A 26 -17.90 -48.99 -6.35
CA ALA A 26 -17.81 -50.27 -5.69
C ALA A 26 -19.07 -50.48 -4.83
N ALA A 27 -19.93 -51.39 -5.26
CA ALA A 27 -21.05 -51.88 -4.48
C ALA A 27 -20.55 -53.01 -3.56
N SER A 28 -20.63 -52.83 -2.24
CA SER A 28 -20.42 -53.89 -1.25
C SER A 28 -21.75 -54.30 -0.63
N LEU A 29 -22.12 -55.55 -0.88
CA LEU A 29 -23.23 -56.27 -0.24
C LEU A 29 -22.88 -56.59 1.22
N LEU A 30 -23.73 -56.19 2.18
CA LEU A 30 -23.68 -56.60 3.57
C LEU A 30 -24.78 -57.64 3.83
N PRO A 31 -24.50 -58.74 4.56
CA PRO A 31 -25.51 -59.71 4.95
C PRO A 31 -26.30 -59.24 6.17
N LEU A 32 -27.61 -59.47 6.13
CA LEU A 32 -28.53 -59.32 7.23
C LEU A 32 -28.25 -60.42 8.29
N VAL A 33 -27.94 -60.03 9.52
CA VAL A 33 -27.97 -60.91 10.71
C VAL A 33 -28.92 -60.33 11.73
N GLY A 34 -29.71 -61.21 12.28
CA GLY A 34 -30.94 -61.02 13.01
C GLY A 34 -30.87 -60.24 14.33
N CYS A 35 -32.02 -59.69 14.67
CA CYS A 35 -32.33 -59.05 15.93
C CYS A 35 -32.25 -60.01 17.12
N SER A 36 -31.50 -59.64 18.16
CA SER A 36 -31.79 -60.07 19.52
C SER A 36 -31.86 -58.81 20.40
N SER A 37 -33.02 -58.68 21.05
CA SER A 37 -33.35 -57.61 22.00
C SER A 37 -32.57 -57.81 23.29
N SER A 38 -31.73 -56.89 23.68
CA SER A 38 -31.23 -56.72 25.04
C SER A 38 -31.41 -55.25 25.47
N GLU A 39 -32.07 -55.07 26.65
CA GLU A 39 -32.31 -53.77 27.27
C GLU A 39 -31.00 -52.97 27.46
N PRO A 40 -31.02 -51.66 27.26
CA PRO A 40 -29.85 -50.82 27.51
C PRO A 40 -29.66 -50.59 29.03
N PRO A 41 -28.40 -50.56 29.52
CA PRO A 41 -28.11 -50.17 30.89
C PRO A 41 -28.41 -48.69 31.13
N PRO A 42 -28.66 -48.24 32.38
CA PRO A 42 -29.04 -46.87 32.68
C PRO A 42 -27.92 -45.89 32.29
N ALA A 43 -28.35 -44.82 31.63
CA ALA A 43 -27.46 -43.75 31.17
C ALA A 43 -26.73 -43.09 32.34
N THR A 44 -25.44 -43.30 32.45
CA THR A 44 -24.56 -42.48 33.26
C THR A 44 -24.53 -41.07 32.62
N GLN A 45 -24.96 -40.04 33.36
CA GLN A 45 -24.84 -38.66 32.95
C GLN A 45 -23.38 -38.37 32.68
N ALA A 46 -23.00 -38.30 31.41
CA ALA A 46 -21.74 -37.75 30.99
C ALA A 46 -21.71 -36.27 31.38
N ALA A 47 -20.71 -35.87 32.17
CA ALA A 47 -20.45 -34.49 32.50
C ALA A 47 -20.37 -33.69 31.19
N ALA A 48 -21.16 -32.64 31.08
CA ALA A 48 -21.16 -31.75 29.95
C ALA A 48 -19.73 -31.21 29.77
N THR A 49 -19.11 -31.59 28.67
CA THR A 49 -17.88 -30.94 28.18
C THR A 49 -18.20 -29.46 28.00
N PRO A 50 -17.44 -28.52 28.58
CA PRO A 50 -17.69 -27.12 28.35
C PRO A 50 -17.57 -26.87 26.84
N THR A 51 -18.65 -26.44 26.22
CA THR A 51 -18.65 -25.90 24.86
C THR A 51 -17.58 -24.81 24.83
N PRO A 52 -16.65 -24.80 23.85
CA PRO A 52 -15.76 -23.65 23.69
C PRO A 52 -16.65 -22.44 23.56
N SER A 53 -16.52 -21.48 24.49
CA SER A 53 -17.18 -20.22 24.37
C SER A 53 -16.81 -19.67 22.99
N ASP A 54 -17.79 -19.30 22.19
CA ASP A 54 -17.65 -18.42 21.03
C ASP A 54 -17.03 -17.09 21.49
N ALA A 55 -15.76 -17.12 21.82
CA ALA A 55 -14.90 -15.95 21.79
C ALA A 55 -14.77 -15.61 20.30
N GLY A 56 -15.77 -14.91 19.82
CA GLY A 56 -15.98 -14.62 18.42
C GLY A 56 -14.72 -14.09 17.75
N ILE A 57 -14.23 -14.85 16.80
CA ILE A 57 -13.33 -14.37 15.77
C ILE A 57 -14.16 -13.56 14.77
N THR A 58 -14.78 -12.52 15.24
CA THR A 58 -15.21 -11.38 14.42
C THR A 58 -14.59 -10.16 15.04
N LYS A 59 -13.24 -10.05 14.97
CA LYS A 59 -12.66 -8.73 15.09
C LYS A 59 -13.19 -7.97 13.88
N ALA A 60 -14.20 -7.12 14.11
CA ALA A 60 -14.69 -6.19 13.09
C ALA A 60 -13.48 -5.53 12.43
N MET A 61 -13.57 -5.25 11.13
CA MET A 61 -12.50 -4.51 10.44
C MET A 61 -12.13 -3.29 11.30
N SER A 62 -10.82 -3.10 11.53
CA SER A 62 -10.38 -1.99 12.35
C SER A 62 -10.60 -0.69 11.58
N THR A 63 -11.66 0.03 11.93
CA THR A 63 -12.02 1.34 11.37
C THR A 63 -12.21 2.37 12.48
N PHE A 64 -12.09 3.64 12.13
CA PHE A 64 -12.55 4.75 12.94
C PHE A 64 -13.17 5.81 12.06
N THR A 65 -14.10 6.59 12.62
CA THR A 65 -14.75 7.70 11.92
C THR A 65 -14.05 8.99 12.29
N THR A 66 -13.64 9.76 11.29
CA THR A 66 -13.07 11.10 11.43
C THR A 66 -14.11 12.12 11.87
N LYS A 67 -13.70 13.32 12.27
CA LYS A 67 -14.61 14.40 12.71
C LYS A 67 -15.55 14.86 11.59
N ASP A 68 -15.16 14.72 10.34
CA ASP A 68 -15.97 15.04 9.15
C ASP A 68 -16.76 13.83 8.62
N GLY A 69 -16.80 12.73 9.37
CA GLY A 69 -17.66 11.57 9.08
C GLY A 69 -17.08 10.54 8.12
N VAL A 70 -15.81 10.65 7.75
CA VAL A 70 -15.14 9.67 6.89
C VAL A 70 -14.70 8.47 7.71
N GLU A 71 -15.04 7.26 7.28
CA GLU A 71 -14.56 6.03 7.89
C GLU A 71 -13.20 5.67 7.32
N ILE A 72 -12.19 5.52 8.18
CA ILE A 72 -10.81 5.18 7.83
C ILE A 72 -10.53 3.76 8.32
N TYR A 73 -10.16 2.89 7.40
CA TYR A 73 -9.66 1.54 7.70
C TYR A 73 -8.19 1.58 8.08
N TYR A 74 -7.78 0.74 9.05
CA TYR A 74 -6.38 0.55 9.39
C TYR A 74 -6.06 -0.90 9.78
N LYS A 75 -4.80 -1.29 9.62
CA LYS A 75 -4.18 -2.50 10.15
C LYS A 75 -3.39 -2.15 11.39
N ASP A 76 -3.35 -3.06 12.37
CA ASP A 76 -2.61 -2.90 13.63
C ASP A 76 -2.04 -4.27 14.03
N TRP A 77 -0.75 -4.46 13.82
CA TRP A 77 -0.06 -5.72 13.97
C TRP A 77 1.09 -5.62 14.97
N GLY A 78 1.28 -6.67 15.77
CA GLY A 78 2.38 -6.77 16.72
C GLY A 78 2.19 -5.93 17.98
N THR A 79 3.25 -5.81 18.75
CA THR A 79 3.30 -5.06 20.02
C THR A 79 4.67 -4.42 20.19
N GLY A 80 4.79 -3.39 21.04
CA GLY A 80 6.05 -2.71 21.30
C GLY A 80 6.09 -1.26 20.78
N PRO A 81 7.28 -0.70 20.50
CA PRO A 81 7.40 0.64 19.93
C PRO A 81 6.64 0.77 18.62
N VAL A 82 5.98 1.93 18.42
CA VAL A 82 5.02 2.10 17.33
C VAL A 82 5.69 2.59 16.05
N VAL A 83 5.35 1.94 14.94
CA VAL A 83 5.66 2.39 13.57
C VAL A 83 4.36 2.57 12.80
N VAL A 84 4.14 3.74 12.21
CA VAL A 84 2.94 4.07 11.44
C VAL A 84 3.31 4.33 10.00
N PHE A 85 2.57 3.73 9.07
CA PHE A 85 2.87 3.74 7.64
C PHE A 85 1.79 4.46 6.85
N SER A 86 2.21 5.41 6.00
CA SER A 86 1.37 6.11 5.02
C SER A 86 1.74 5.67 3.61
N HIS A 87 0.77 5.14 2.87
CA HIS A 87 0.98 4.53 1.55
C HIS A 87 1.11 5.54 0.40
N GLY A 88 1.70 5.10 -0.72
CA GLY A 88 1.76 5.84 -1.99
C GLY A 88 0.43 5.86 -2.76
N TRP A 89 0.34 6.71 -3.78
CA TRP A 89 -0.78 6.73 -4.72
C TRP A 89 -0.60 5.63 -5.80
N PRO A 90 -1.66 4.98 -6.24
CA PRO A 90 -3.05 4.94 -5.74
C PRO A 90 -3.29 3.75 -4.79
N LEU A 91 -2.27 3.35 -4.05
CA LEU A 91 -2.21 2.15 -3.23
C LEU A 91 -3.07 2.26 -1.95
N ASN A 92 -2.90 1.31 -1.04
CA ASN A 92 -3.52 1.26 0.27
C ASN A 92 -2.55 0.64 1.30
N ALA A 93 -3.02 0.34 2.51
CA ALA A 93 -2.19 -0.22 3.59
C ALA A 93 -1.52 -1.56 3.23
N ASP A 94 -2.07 -2.30 2.26
CA ASP A 94 -1.51 -3.61 1.85
C ASP A 94 -0.15 -3.48 1.19
N SER A 95 0.16 -2.31 0.62
CA SER A 95 1.49 -2.02 0.05
C SER A 95 2.63 -2.08 1.09
N TRP A 96 2.30 -2.02 2.37
CA TRP A 96 3.25 -2.05 3.47
C TRP A 96 3.36 -3.41 4.19
N GLU A 97 2.60 -4.42 3.77
CA GLU A 97 2.52 -5.70 4.49
C GLU A 97 3.87 -6.38 4.69
N SER A 98 4.77 -6.31 3.71
CA SER A 98 6.11 -6.88 3.83
C SER A 98 6.92 -6.20 4.94
N GLN A 99 6.89 -4.87 5.02
CA GLN A 99 7.58 -4.06 6.03
C GLN A 99 6.93 -4.25 7.40
N MET A 100 5.59 -4.21 7.46
CA MET A 100 4.83 -4.45 8.69
C MET A 100 5.11 -5.82 9.28
N PHE A 101 5.07 -6.88 8.46
CA PHE A 101 5.36 -8.24 8.90
C PHE A 101 6.78 -8.35 9.46
N HIS A 102 7.77 -7.78 8.74
CA HIS A 102 9.16 -7.82 9.19
C HIS A 102 9.35 -7.08 10.52
N LEU A 103 8.84 -5.85 10.66
CA LEU A 103 9.02 -5.08 11.90
C LEU A 103 8.20 -5.66 13.05
N ALA A 104 6.97 -6.09 12.82
CA ALA A 104 6.15 -6.73 13.85
C ALA A 104 6.78 -8.02 14.37
N SER A 105 7.37 -8.84 13.50
CA SER A 105 8.15 -10.03 13.88
C SER A 105 9.44 -9.70 14.64
N ASN A 106 9.87 -8.44 14.63
CA ASN A 106 11.02 -7.94 15.36
C ASN A 106 10.66 -7.06 16.58
N GLY A 107 9.41 -7.16 17.08
CA GLY A 107 8.98 -6.57 18.34
C GLY A 107 8.49 -5.13 18.24
N PHE A 108 7.96 -4.72 17.10
CA PHE A 108 7.31 -3.41 16.91
C PHE A 108 5.80 -3.55 16.73
N ARG A 109 5.04 -2.56 17.16
CA ARG A 109 3.63 -2.40 16.78
C ARG A 109 3.57 -1.61 15.48
N CYS A 110 3.03 -2.20 14.43
CA CYS A 110 2.95 -1.65 13.08
C CYS A 110 1.51 -1.30 12.75
N ILE A 111 1.27 -0.03 12.41
CA ILE A 111 -0.04 0.49 12.02
C ILE A 111 0.07 1.02 10.59
N ALA A 112 -0.85 0.63 9.70
CA ALA A 112 -0.99 1.20 8.36
C ALA A 112 -2.46 1.46 8.08
N HIS A 113 -2.79 2.63 7.54
CA HIS A 113 -4.17 2.98 7.21
C HIS A 113 -4.36 3.07 5.70
N ASP A 114 -5.58 2.84 5.26
CA ASP A 114 -6.01 3.21 3.92
C ASP A 114 -6.43 4.69 3.98
N ARG A 115 -5.74 5.57 3.23
CA ARG A 115 -6.10 7.00 3.15
C ARG A 115 -7.55 7.15 2.69
N ARG A 116 -8.26 8.21 3.14
CA ARG A 116 -9.60 8.52 2.59
C ARG A 116 -9.60 8.41 1.07
N GLY A 117 -10.65 7.86 0.50
CA GLY A 117 -10.77 7.65 -0.93
C GLY A 117 -9.97 6.48 -1.51
N HIS A 118 -9.22 5.74 -0.69
CA HIS A 118 -8.39 4.61 -1.12
C HIS A 118 -8.76 3.34 -0.36
N GLY A 119 -8.51 2.19 -0.99
CA GLY A 119 -8.67 0.88 -0.36
C GLY A 119 -10.06 0.65 0.25
N ARG A 120 -10.08 0.32 1.54
CA ARG A 120 -11.29 0.00 2.33
C ARG A 120 -11.87 1.20 3.08
N SER A 121 -11.22 2.37 3.01
CA SER A 121 -11.74 3.60 3.60
C SER A 121 -12.87 4.18 2.76
N SER A 122 -13.73 5.00 3.39
CA SER A 122 -14.79 5.73 2.68
C SER A 122 -14.25 6.58 1.53
N GLN A 123 -15.04 6.72 0.48
CA GLN A 123 -14.72 7.47 -0.73
C GLN A 123 -15.51 8.78 -0.79
N PRO A 124 -15.18 9.80 0.04
CA PRO A 124 -15.88 11.07 0.04
C PRO A 124 -15.66 11.81 -1.28
N TRP A 125 -16.65 12.62 -1.68
CA TRP A 125 -16.55 13.42 -2.90
C TRP A 125 -15.47 14.51 -2.78
N ASP A 126 -15.30 15.12 -1.60
CA ASP A 126 -14.36 16.20 -1.30
C ASP A 126 -13.31 15.80 -0.25
N GLY A 127 -12.33 16.67 -0.01
CA GLY A 127 -11.30 16.45 1.01
C GLY A 127 -10.16 15.53 0.57
N ASN A 128 -9.95 15.38 -0.73
CA ASN A 128 -8.84 14.56 -1.28
C ASN A 128 -7.59 15.43 -1.49
N ASP A 129 -7.10 16.06 -0.42
CA ASP A 129 -5.91 16.91 -0.39
C ASP A 129 -5.02 16.59 0.80
N MET A 130 -3.80 17.14 0.80
CA MET A 130 -2.79 16.82 1.81
C MET A 130 -3.17 17.30 3.22
N ASP A 131 -3.97 18.36 3.35
CA ASP A 131 -4.38 18.87 4.64
C ASP A 131 -5.34 17.88 5.32
N HIS A 132 -6.33 17.38 4.58
CA HIS A 132 -7.26 16.37 5.09
C HIS A 132 -6.53 15.04 5.38
N TYR A 133 -5.59 14.60 4.51
CA TYR A 133 -4.81 13.38 4.75
C TYR A 133 -3.99 13.49 6.05
N ALA A 134 -3.34 14.62 6.29
CA ALA A 134 -2.59 14.86 7.51
C ALA A 134 -3.49 14.93 8.75
N ASP A 135 -4.68 15.53 8.63
CA ASP A 135 -5.66 15.62 9.72
C ASP A 135 -6.27 14.24 10.05
N ASP A 136 -6.49 13.38 9.05
CA ASP A 136 -6.91 11.99 9.26
C ASP A 136 -5.84 11.18 9.99
N LEU A 137 -4.57 11.31 9.58
CA LEU A 137 -3.45 10.69 10.27
C LEU A 137 -3.37 11.15 11.73
N ALA A 138 -3.56 12.45 11.99
CA ALA A 138 -3.56 12.98 13.37
C ALA A 138 -4.70 12.37 14.19
N GLN A 139 -5.90 12.25 13.62
CA GLN A 139 -7.05 11.65 14.30
C GLN A 139 -6.84 10.14 14.54
N LEU A 140 -6.19 9.42 13.61
CA LEU A 140 -5.80 8.02 13.82
C LEU A 140 -4.86 7.86 15.01
N LEU A 141 -3.80 8.71 15.07
CA LEU A 141 -2.84 8.68 16.18
C LEU A 141 -3.50 9.02 17.52
N ASP A 142 -4.44 9.97 17.52
CA ASP A 142 -5.23 10.31 18.71
C ASP A 142 -6.14 9.15 19.14
N LYS A 143 -6.87 8.56 18.19
CA LYS A 143 -7.80 7.45 18.44
C LYS A 143 -7.11 6.22 19.05
N LEU A 144 -5.90 5.93 18.62
CA LEU A 144 -5.11 4.79 19.08
C LEU A 144 -4.17 5.11 20.23
N ASP A 145 -4.24 6.34 20.78
CA ASP A 145 -3.33 6.92 21.78
C ASP A 145 -1.85 6.64 21.47
N VAL A 146 -1.48 6.81 20.22
CA VAL A 146 -0.11 6.61 19.73
C VAL A 146 0.79 7.71 20.28
N LYS A 147 1.95 7.31 20.84
CA LYS A 147 3.00 8.19 21.36
C LYS A 147 4.35 7.70 20.89
N ASP A 148 5.31 8.60 20.74
CA ASP A 148 6.70 8.30 20.38
C ASP A 148 6.83 7.43 19.12
N ALA A 149 5.94 7.63 18.13
CA ALA A 149 5.91 6.83 16.90
C ALA A 149 7.06 7.17 15.95
N MET A 150 7.48 6.17 15.19
CA MET A 150 8.16 6.38 13.92
C MET A 150 7.10 6.48 12.82
N LEU A 151 6.98 7.62 12.13
CA LEU A 151 6.12 7.75 10.96
C LEU A 151 6.92 7.47 9.69
N VAL A 152 6.39 6.60 8.84
CA VAL A 152 7.01 6.17 7.57
C VAL A 152 6.08 6.51 6.42
N GLY A 153 6.53 7.31 5.47
CA GLY A 153 5.74 7.68 4.30
C GLY A 153 6.41 7.27 2.99
N PHE A 154 5.69 6.54 2.15
CA PHE A 154 6.13 6.17 0.80
C PHE A 154 5.48 7.08 -0.23
N SER A 155 6.27 7.64 -1.15
CA SER A 155 5.75 8.43 -2.27
C SER A 155 4.81 9.55 -1.77
N THR A 156 3.55 9.55 -2.21
CA THR A 156 2.47 10.44 -1.71
C THR A 156 2.34 10.41 -0.17
N GLY A 157 2.52 9.24 0.45
CA GLY A 157 2.50 9.10 1.91
C GLY A 157 3.62 9.86 2.62
N GLY A 158 4.75 10.11 1.93
CA GLY A 158 5.79 11.02 2.44
C GLY A 158 5.31 12.47 2.49
N GLY A 159 4.48 12.89 1.53
CA GLY A 159 3.80 14.19 1.57
C GLY A 159 2.81 14.30 2.72
N GLU A 160 2.03 13.24 2.97
CA GLU A 160 1.12 13.16 4.12
C GLU A 160 1.86 13.29 5.45
N VAL A 161 2.97 12.55 5.63
CA VAL A 161 3.82 12.64 6.83
C VAL A 161 4.44 14.04 6.98
N ALA A 162 4.91 14.64 5.87
CA ALA A 162 5.45 15.99 5.90
C ALA A 162 4.38 17.01 6.30
N ARG A 163 3.20 16.95 5.70
CA ARG A 163 2.08 17.83 6.02
C ARG A 163 1.56 17.61 7.45
N TYR A 164 1.58 16.35 7.95
CA TYR A 164 1.27 16.08 9.35
C TYR A 164 2.21 16.86 10.28
N VAL A 165 3.52 16.77 10.08
CA VAL A 165 4.49 17.53 10.89
C VAL A 165 4.28 19.03 10.74
N GLY A 166 4.03 19.50 9.52
CA GLY A 166 3.76 20.90 9.22
C GLY A 166 2.58 21.49 9.99
N ARG A 167 1.51 20.70 10.18
CA ARG A 167 0.23 21.11 10.80
C ARG A 167 0.14 20.77 12.29
N HIS A 168 0.63 19.59 12.69
CA HIS A 168 0.43 19.03 14.03
C HIS A 168 1.71 18.93 14.85
N GLY A 169 2.89 19.17 14.24
CA GLY A 169 4.19 19.07 14.90
C GLY A 169 4.59 17.64 15.21
N THR A 170 5.61 17.49 16.07
CA THR A 170 6.23 16.20 16.38
C THR A 170 5.95 15.66 17.78
N LYS A 171 4.96 16.24 18.51
CA LYS A 171 4.68 15.84 19.91
C LYS A 171 4.44 14.33 20.10
N ARG A 172 3.89 13.64 19.10
CA ARG A 172 3.62 12.19 19.09
C ARG A 172 4.66 11.40 18.29
N VAL A 173 5.68 12.08 17.76
CA VAL A 173 6.62 11.52 16.79
C VAL A 173 8.03 11.48 17.38
N LYS A 174 8.64 10.31 17.38
CA LYS A 174 10.03 10.10 17.79
C LYS A 174 11.01 10.09 16.62
N LYS A 175 10.56 9.58 15.46
CA LYS A 175 11.38 9.44 14.24
C LYS A 175 10.52 9.60 13.00
N LEU A 176 11.14 9.98 11.89
CA LEU A 176 10.51 10.10 10.59
C LEU A 176 11.29 9.31 9.53
N ALA A 177 10.60 8.65 8.61
CA ALA A 177 11.21 8.01 7.45
C ALA A 177 10.46 8.38 6.17
N LEU A 178 11.17 8.92 5.20
CA LEU A 178 10.67 9.26 3.86
C LEU A 178 11.24 8.27 2.84
N VAL A 179 10.38 7.49 2.20
CA VAL A 179 10.76 6.42 1.26
C VAL A 179 10.26 6.79 -0.14
N SER A 180 11.16 7.02 -1.09
CA SER A 180 10.83 7.50 -2.45
C SER A 180 9.77 8.60 -2.44
N ALA A 181 9.85 9.52 -1.47
CA ALA A 181 8.79 10.44 -1.10
C ALA A 181 8.71 11.66 -2.02
N VAL A 182 7.51 12.20 -2.21
CA VAL A 182 7.23 13.35 -3.10
C VAL A 182 7.75 14.71 -2.61
N PRO A 183 7.94 15.01 -1.31
CA PRO A 183 8.48 16.30 -0.88
C PRO A 183 9.89 16.59 -1.42
N PRO A 184 10.27 17.90 -1.60
CA PRO A 184 9.50 19.08 -1.19
C PRO A 184 8.40 19.51 -2.16
N LEU A 185 8.54 19.28 -3.48
CA LEU A 185 7.55 19.68 -4.48
C LEU A 185 7.79 18.88 -5.76
N MET A 186 6.74 18.27 -6.31
CA MET A 186 6.85 17.49 -7.55
C MET A 186 6.80 18.35 -8.82
N VAL A 187 5.86 19.31 -8.86
CA VAL A 187 5.66 20.12 -10.06
C VAL A 187 6.80 21.12 -10.25
N LYS A 188 7.20 21.29 -11.51
CA LYS A 188 8.18 22.30 -11.90
C LYS A 188 7.60 23.71 -11.74
N THR A 189 8.33 24.54 -11.00
CA THR A 189 8.08 25.98 -10.82
C THR A 189 9.39 26.75 -10.89
N ASP A 190 9.35 28.07 -10.84
CA ASP A 190 10.58 28.89 -10.75
C ASP A 190 11.37 28.56 -9.48
N ALA A 191 10.68 28.24 -8.38
CA ALA A 191 11.30 27.83 -7.12
C ALA A 191 11.75 26.35 -7.13
N ASN A 192 11.22 25.52 -8.03
CA ASN A 192 11.57 24.11 -8.20
C ASN A 192 11.87 23.78 -9.68
N PRO A 193 12.99 24.28 -10.24
CA PRO A 193 13.31 24.06 -11.65
C PRO A 193 13.60 22.59 -12.00
N GLY A 194 13.93 21.75 -11.01
CA GLY A 194 14.15 20.31 -11.15
C GLY A 194 12.87 19.46 -11.11
N GLY A 195 11.72 20.06 -10.85
CA GLY A 195 10.43 19.37 -10.82
C GLY A 195 9.96 18.91 -12.19
N LEU A 196 8.92 18.09 -12.21
CA LEU A 196 8.30 17.59 -13.44
C LEU A 196 7.31 18.62 -14.02
N PRO A 197 7.23 18.77 -15.36
CA PRO A 197 6.24 19.64 -15.96
C PRO A 197 4.81 19.26 -15.54
N LEU A 198 3.91 20.26 -15.36
CA LEU A 198 2.51 20.01 -15.00
C LEU A 198 1.81 19.07 -15.99
N SER A 199 2.20 19.12 -17.28
CA SER A 199 1.67 18.26 -18.34
C SER A 199 1.87 16.74 -18.07
N VAL A 200 2.88 16.35 -17.28
CA VAL A 200 3.07 14.95 -16.85
C VAL A 200 1.90 14.51 -15.97
N PHE A 201 1.52 15.34 -15.01
CA PHE A 201 0.41 15.05 -14.09
C PHE A 201 -0.95 15.16 -14.80
N ASP A 202 -1.09 16.08 -15.74
CA ASP A 202 -2.29 16.18 -16.59
C ASP A 202 -2.44 14.95 -17.49
N GLY A 203 -1.34 14.40 -17.99
CA GLY A 203 -1.35 13.13 -18.71
C GLY A 203 -1.86 11.96 -17.84
N ILE A 204 -1.46 11.91 -16.57
CA ILE A 204 -1.98 10.90 -15.61
C ILE A 204 -3.49 11.11 -15.39
N ARG A 205 -3.96 12.36 -15.19
CA ARG A 205 -5.38 12.69 -15.06
C ARG A 205 -6.18 12.25 -16.29
N GLN A 206 -5.68 12.56 -17.48
CA GLN A 206 -6.30 12.16 -18.75
C GLN A 206 -6.36 10.65 -18.91
N GLY A 207 -5.27 9.93 -18.62
CA GLY A 207 -5.22 8.48 -18.66
C GLY A 207 -6.21 7.84 -17.68
N LEU A 208 -6.34 8.40 -16.49
CA LEU A 208 -7.27 7.94 -15.47
C LEU A 208 -8.73 8.08 -15.94
N VAL A 209 -9.07 9.22 -16.58
CA VAL A 209 -10.42 9.44 -17.12
C VAL A 209 -10.68 8.56 -18.35
N ALA A 210 -9.69 8.39 -19.21
CA ALA A 210 -9.85 7.61 -20.44
C ALA A 210 -9.98 6.10 -20.18
N ASN A 211 -9.08 5.53 -19.37
CA ASN A 211 -9.11 4.12 -18.98
C ASN A 211 -8.26 3.88 -17.73
N ARG A 212 -8.86 4.08 -16.55
CA ARG A 212 -8.18 3.88 -15.26
C ARG A 212 -7.57 2.50 -15.11
N SER A 213 -8.29 1.47 -15.55
CA SER A 213 -7.83 0.08 -15.40
C SER A 213 -6.55 -0.18 -16.18
N GLN A 214 -6.47 0.33 -17.43
CA GLN A 214 -5.27 0.18 -18.25
C GLN A 214 -4.13 1.04 -17.70
N LEU A 215 -4.39 2.30 -17.33
CA LEU A 215 -3.39 3.17 -16.72
C LEU A 215 -2.74 2.50 -15.49
N PHE A 216 -3.55 1.88 -14.63
CA PHE A 216 -3.08 1.21 -13.43
C PHE A 216 -2.36 -0.13 -13.72
N LEU A 217 -2.47 -0.69 -14.91
CA LEU A 217 -1.62 -1.78 -15.37
C LEU A 217 -0.31 -1.28 -15.98
N ASP A 218 -0.34 -0.18 -16.73
CA ASP A 218 0.82 0.34 -17.45
C ASP A 218 1.89 0.90 -16.49
N ILE A 219 1.47 1.62 -15.44
CA ILE A 219 2.39 2.22 -14.46
C ILE A 219 3.29 1.15 -13.80
N PRO A 220 2.77 0.10 -13.16
CA PRO A 220 3.59 -0.93 -12.51
C PRO A 220 4.29 -1.85 -13.52
N SER A 221 3.77 -2.01 -14.74
CA SER A 221 4.42 -2.79 -15.80
C SER A 221 5.65 -2.08 -16.39
N GLY A 222 5.83 -0.81 -16.10
CA GLY A 222 6.86 0.05 -16.66
C GLY A 222 7.73 0.73 -15.58
N PRO A 223 7.66 2.07 -15.50
CA PRO A 223 8.63 2.86 -14.74
C PRO A 223 8.54 2.70 -13.22
N PHE A 224 7.39 2.33 -12.66
CA PHE A 224 7.21 2.26 -11.22
C PHE A 224 8.15 1.24 -10.55
N PHE A 225 8.26 0.06 -11.13
CA PHE A 225 9.17 -1.00 -10.68
C PHE A 225 10.44 -1.13 -11.54
N GLY A 226 10.67 -0.19 -12.47
CA GLY A 226 11.80 -0.25 -13.40
C GLY A 226 11.71 -1.38 -14.43
N TYR A 227 10.52 -1.94 -14.65
CA TYR A 227 10.33 -3.05 -15.58
C TYR A 227 10.49 -2.66 -17.05
N ASN A 228 10.54 -1.36 -17.35
CA ASN A 228 10.89 -0.81 -18.67
C ASN A 228 12.41 -0.75 -18.91
N ARG A 229 13.26 -1.16 -17.96
CA ARG A 229 14.71 -1.16 -18.12
C ARG A 229 15.21 -2.41 -18.86
N PRO A 230 16.29 -2.33 -19.64
CA PRO A 230 16.92 -3.50 -20.24
C PRO A 230 17.28 -4.55 -19.20
N GLY A 231 16.94 -5.81 -19.46
CA GLY A 231 17.21 -6.94 -18.56
C GLY A 231 16.30 -7.05 -17.35
N ALA A 232 15.34 -6.15 -17.17
CA ALA A 232 14.35 -6.26 -16.10
C ALA A 232 13.58 -7.58 -16.17
N LYS A 233 13.17 -8.09 -15.00
CA LYS A 233 12.36 -9.32 -14.87
C LYS A 233 11.02 -8.96 -14.23
N PRO A 234 10.00 -8.58 -15.02
CA PRO A 234 8.70 -8.24 -14.51
C PRO A 234 8.07 -9.39 -13.74
N SER A 235 7.48 -9.07 -12.58
CA SER A 235 6.66 -9.99 -11.80
C SER A 235 5.19 -9.67 -12.02
N GLN A 236 4.48 -10.54 -12.73
CA GLN A 236 3.05 -10.35 -12.99
C GLN A 236 2.23 -10.31 -11.69
N GLY A 237 2.65 -11.08 -10.66
CA GLY A 237 2.02 -11.05 -9.35
C GLY A 237 2.12 -9.67 -8.68
N VAL A 238 3.29 -9.04 -8.73
CA VAL A 238 3.51 -7.68 -8.19
C VAL A 238 2.71 -6.64 -8.98
N ILE A 239 2.70 -6.73 -10.31
CA ILE A 239 1.91 -5.85 -11.18
C ILE A 239 0.41 -5.96 -10.84
N ASN A 240 -0.10 -7.19 -10.73
CA ASN A 240 -1.51 -7.43 -10.42
C ASN A 240 -1.88 -6.96 -9.00
N ALA A 241 -1.01 -7.14 -8.00
CA ALA A 241 -1.21 -6.68 -6.64
C ALA A 241 -1.29 -5.14 -6.58
N TRP A 242 -0.43 -4.44 -7.31
CA TRP A 242 -0.46 -2.99 -7.44
C TRP A 242 -1.76 -2.52 -8.13
N TRP A 243 -2.11 -3.15 -9.26
CA TRP A 243 -3.33 -2.85 -10.00
C TRP A 243 -4.58 -3.03 -9.13
N MET A 244 -4.68 -4.15 -8.42
CA MET A 244 -5.81 -4.46 -7.55
C MET A 244 -5.96 -3.40 -6.45
N GLN A 245 -4.88 -2.99 -5.81
CA GLN A 245 -4.91 -1.93 -4.80
C GLN A 245 -5.39 -0.61 -5.41
N GLY A 246 -4.88 -0.20 -6.56
CA GLY A 246 -5.31 1.00 -7.26
C GLY A 246 -6.80 0.98 -7.63
N MET A 247 -7.30 -0.17 -8.09
CA MET A 247 -8.71 -0.32 -8.47
C MET A 247 -9.68 -0.25 -7.29
N LEU A 248 -9.23 -0.52 -6.05
CA LEU A 248 -10.04 -0.32 -4.84
C LEU A 248 -10.25 1.15 -4.49
N GLY A 249 -9.40 2.06 -4.96
CA GLY A 249 -9.58 3.51 -4.75
C GLY A 249 -10.77 4.07 -5.54
N GLY A 250 -11.42 5.11 -5.00
CA GLY A 250 -12.48 5.85 -5.70
C GLY A 250 -11.92 6.57 -6.94
N HIS A 251 -12.70 6.59 -8.02
CA HIS A 251 -12.24 7.21 -9.28
C HIS A 251 -11.90 8.71 -9.08
N LYS A 252 -12.84 9.47 -8.50
CA LYS A 252 -12.62 10.89 -8.21
C LYS A 252 -11.53 11.09 -7.17
N ASN A 253 -11.48 10.27 -6.15
CA ASN A 253 -10.49 10.36 -5.07
C ASN A 253 -9.06 10.18 -5.60
N THR A 254 -8.84 9.17 -6.44
CA THR A 254 -7.54 8.93 -7.08
C THR A 254 -7.20 10.04 -8.09
N TYR A 255 -8.19 10.63 -8.75
CA TYR A 255 -8.01 11.79 -9.64
C TYR A 255 -7.56 13.04 -8.88
N ASP A 256 -8.29 13.42 -7.82
CA ASP A 256 -7.98 14.60 -7.01
C ASP A 256 -6.63 14.49 -6.30
N SER A 257 -6.29 13.27 -5.85
CA SER A 257 -5.01 12.99 -5.21
C SER A 257 -3.81 13.32 -6.10
N ILE A 258 -3.96 13.32 -7.43
CA ILE A 258 -2.89 13.72 -8.35
C ILE A 258 -2.47 15.15 -8.07
N LYS A 259 -3.44 16.06 -7.87
CA LYS A 259 -3.14 17.45 -7.47
C LYS A 259 -2.48 17.48 -6.09
N ALA A 260 -3.02 16.72 -5.14
CA ALA A 260 -2.51 16.69 -3.78
C ALA A 260 -1.02 16.34 -3.72
N PHE A 261 -0.57 15.28 -4.40
CA PHE A 261 0.83 14.87 -4.34
C PHE A 261 1.76 15.66 -5.27
N SER A 262 1.24 16.25 -6.35
CA SER A 262 2.09 16.88 -7.36
C SER A 262 2.25 18.39 -7.16
N GLU A 263 1.22 19.08 -6.67
CA GLU A 263 1.16 20.55 -6.62
C GLU A 263 1.26 21.11 -5.19
N THR A 264 1.23 20.27 -4.17
CA THR A 264 1.43 20.72 -2.77
C THR A 264 2.91 20.98 -2.52
N ASP A 265 3.23 22.18 -2.04
CA ASP A 265 4.57 22.55 -1.58
C ASP A 265 4.73 22.17 -0.09
N PHE A 266 5.67 21.29 0.18
CA PHE A 266 6.02 20.82 1.52
C PHE A 266 7.30 21.45 2.06
N THR A 267 7.86 22.46 1.39
CA THR A 267 9.13 23.07 1.78
C THR A 267 9.12 23.58 3.22
N GLU A 268 8.06 24.28 3.61
CA GLU A 268 7.93 24.81 4.97
C GLU A 268 7.56 23.71 5.98
N ASP A 269 6.93 22.62 5.55
CA ASP A 269 6.66 21.46 6.41
C ASP A 269 7.94 20.72 6.76
N LEU A 270 8.82 20.46 5.78
CA LEU A 270 10.12 19.80 5.98
C LEU A 270 11.03 20.59 6.93
N LYS A 271 11.01 21.93 6.89
CA LYS A 271 11.80 22.78 7.81
C LYS A 271 11.38 22.63 9.27
N LYS A 272 10.17 22.12 9.53
CA LYS A 272 9.67 21.86 10.89
C LYS A 272 10.07 20.48 11.43
N PHE A 273 10.74 19.65 10.64
CA PHE A 273 11.24 18.37 11.11
C PHE A 273 12.34 18.60 12.13
N ASN A 274 12.09 18.18 13.38
CA ASN A 274 12.99 18.40 14.53
C ASN A 274 13.25 17.09 15.30
N VAL A 275 13.07 15.94 14.65
CA VAL A 275 13.37 14.60 15.15
C VAL A 275 14.26 13.87 14.13
N PRO A 276 15.00 12.82 14.56
CA PRO A 276 15.81 12.04 13.64
C PRO A 276 15.01 11.59 12.42
N THR A 277 15.54 11.85 11.24
CA THR A 277 14.86 11.59 9.97
C THR A 277 15.71 10.73 9.05
N LEU A 278 15.14 9.64 8.52
CA LEU A 278 15.72 8.80 7.49
C LEU A 278 15.06 9.10 6.15
N ILE A 279 15.86 9.32 5.11
CA ILE A 279 15.39 9.47 3.74
C ILE A 279 16.00 8.32 2.92
N ILE A 280 15.18 7.50 2.28
CA ILE A 280 15.61 6.40 1.40
C ILE A 280 15.04 6.65 0.01
N HIS A 281 15.89 6.63 -1.02
CA HIS A 281 15.45 6.93 -2.37
C HIS A 281 16.29 6.17 -3.40
N GLY A 282 15.63 5.66 -4.45
CA GLY A 282 16.32 5.09 -5.60
C GLY A 282 16.86 6.17 -6.54
N ASP A 283 18.07 6.02 -7.07
CA ASP A 283 18.60 7.01 -8.01
C ASP A 283 18.18 6.77 -9.47
N ASP A 284 17.51 5.65 -9.76
CA ASP A 284 16.79 5.41 -11.03
C ASP A 284 15.27 5.54 -10.88
N ASP A 285 14.81 6.31 -9.89
CA ASP A 285 13.39 6.60 -9.70
C ASP A 285 12.87 7.51 -10.82
N GLN A 286 12.09 6.93 -11.73
CA GLN A 286 11.52 7.59 -12.90
C GLN A 286 10.16 8.26 -12.60
N ILE A 287 9.60 8.01 -11.42
CA ILE A 287 8.30 8.56 -10.96
C ILE A 287 8.53 9.81 -10.12
N VAL A 288 9.45 9.73 -9.16
CA VAL A 288 9.82 10.83 -8.26
C VAL A 288 11.34 11.04 -8.36
N PRO A 289 11.81 11.92 -9.26
CA PRO A 289 13.25 12.11 -9.47
C PRO A 289 13.97 12.49 -8.17
N ILE A 290 15.01 11.72 -7.81
CA ILE A 290 15.71 11.85 -6.52
C ILE A 290 16.27 13.25 -6.27
N ASP A 291 16.74 13.95 -7.32
CA ASP A 291 17.34 15.28 -7.18
C ASP A 291 16.35 16.35 -6.73
N ALA A 292 15.12 16.28 -7.27
CA ALA A 292 14.03 17.20 -6.91
C ALA A 292 13.29 16.79 -5.62
N ALA A 293 13.50 15.57 -5.14
CA ALA A 293 12.80 15.00 -4.00
C ALA A 293 13.76 14.61 -2.85
N GLY A 294 14.27 13.40 -2.83
CA GLY A 294 15.08 12.88 -1.72
C GLY A 294 16.30 13.72 -1.39
N ARG A 295 17.09 14.16 -2.40
CA ARG A 295 18.25 15.03 -2.22
C ARG A 295 17.87 16.45 -1.81
N ALA A 296 16.77 16.98 -2.35
CA ALA A 296 16.25 18.30 -1.97
C ALA A 296 15.71 18.29 -0.54
N SER A 297 14.96 17.25 -0.15
CA SER A 297 14.46 17.06 1.22
C SER A 297 15.60 16.96 2.23
N ALA A 298 16.69 16.22 1.91
CA ALA A 298 17.84 16.08 2.78
C ALA A 298 18.58 17.42 3.03
N LYS A 299 18.49 18.38 2.12
CA LYS A 299 19.04 19.74 2.32
C LYS A 299 18.16 20.59 3.25
N LEU A 300 16.86 20.32 3.29
CA LEU A 300 15.90 21.09 4.11
C LEU A 300 15.79 20.57 5.54
N VAL A 301 15.92 19.25 5.72
CA VAL A 301 15.80 18.58 7.02
C VAL A 301 17.19 18.45 7.66
N LYS A 302 17.45 19.23 8.73
CA LYS A 302 18.79 19.37 9.33
C LYS A 302 19.37 18.05 9.84
N ASP A 303 18.60 17.25 10.55
CA ASP A 303 19.02 15.99 11.17
C ASP A 303 18.58 14.78 10.35
N SER A 304 18.75 14.84 9.02
CA SER A 304 18.41 13.74 8.14
C SER A 304 19.62 12.93 7.68
N LYS A 305 19.38 11.61 7.54
CA LYS A 305 20.31 10.70 6.87
C LYS A 305 19.68 10.27 5.55
N LEU A 306 20.34 10.59 4.43
CA LEU A 306 19.95 10.10 3.11
C LEU A 306 20.66 8.77 2.81
N ILE A 307 19.91 7.74 2.44
CA ILE A 307 20.41 6.48 1.88
C ILE A 307 19.94 6.40 0.43
N VAL A 308 20.87 6.38 -0.50
CA VAL A 308 20.59 6.19 -1.92
C VAL A 308 20.66 4.70 -2.25
N TYR A 309 19.61 4.18 -2.91
CA TYR A 309 19.62 2.83 -3.47
C TYR A 309 20.01 2.92 -4.93
N GLU A 310 21.27 2.53 -5.22
CA GLU A 310 21.83 2.60 -6.56
C GLU A 310 21.08 1.72 -7.56
N GLY A 311 20.69 2.29 -8.70
CA GLY A 311 19.92 1.64 -9.76
C GLY A 311 18.47 1.28 -9.37
N ALA A 312 18.01 1.68 -8.18
CA ALA A 312 16.69 1.30 -7.71
C ALA A 312 15.58 2.20 -8.30
N PRO A 313 14.45 1.60 -8.71
CA PRO A 313 13.28 2.31 -9.21
C PRO A 313 12.45 2.90 -8.07
N HIS A 314 11.24 3.45 -8.40
CA HIS A 314 10.32 4.02 -7.42
C HIS A 314 9.80 3.00 -6.40
N GLY A 315 9.37 1.84 -6.87
CA GLY A 315 8.71 0.81 -6.07
C GLY A 315 9.67 -0.04 -5.23
N ILE A 316 10.55 0.60 -4.45
CA ILE A 316 11.54 -0.10 -3.61
C ILE A 316 10.92 -0.90 -2.46
N THR A 317 9.67 -0.67 -2.13
CA THR A 317 8.89 -1.47 -1.15
C THR A 317 8.80 -2.94 -1.54
N ASP A 318 8.82 -3.23 -2.85
CA ASP A 318 8.77 -4.56 -3.43
C ASP A 318 10.10 -4.99 -4.03
N THR A 319 10.69 -4.14 -4.89
CA THR A 319 11.91 -4.49 -5.64
C THR A 319 13.14 -4.60 -4.74
N HIS A 320 13.19 -3.85 -3.65
CA HIS A 320 14.29 -3.81 -2.69
C HIS A 320 13.82 -4.07 -1.26
N LYS A 321 12.73 -4.85 -1.10
CA LYS A 321 12.04 -5.05 0.17
C LYS A 321 12.96 -5.50 1.31
N ASP A 322 13.88 -6.42 1.07
CA ASP A 322 14.75 -6.98 2.11
C ASP A 322 15.74 -5.93 2.64
N ARG A 323 16.31 -5.11 1.75
CA ARG A 323 17.16 -3.99 2.11
C ARG A 323 16.38 -2.91 2.84
N LEU A 324 15.19 -2.55 2.34
CA LEU A 324 14.31 -1.57 2.97
C LEU A 324 13.89 -2.03 4.37
N ASN A 325 13.54 -3.30 4.53
CA ASN A 325 13.19 -3.91 5.81
C ASN A 325 14.35 -3.78 6.82
N ALA A 326 15.57 -4.10 6.40
CA ALA A 326 16.75 -3.99 7.25
C ALA A 326 17.07 -2.53 7.65
N ASP A 327 17.03 -1.59 6.69
CA ASP A 327 17.31 -0.18 6.95
C ASP A 327 16.25 0.46 7.87
N LEU A 328 14.96 0.17 7.66
CA LEU A 328 13.88 0.64 8.54
C LEU A 328 14.01 0.05 9.94
N LEU A 329 14.31 -1.26 10.07
CA LEU A 329 14.49 -1.90 11.36
C LEU A 329 15.70 -1.33 12.11
N ALA A 330 16.83 -1.14 11.43
CA ALA A 330 18.02 -0.53 12.03
C ALA A 330 17.73 0.90 12.53
N PHE A 331 17.03 1.69 11.73
CA PHE A 331 16.63 3.04 12.12
C PHE A 331 15.58 3.03 13.26
N ALA A 332 14.64 2.12 13.26
CA ALA A 332 13.68 2.02 14.36
C ALA A 332 14.34 1.69 15.70
N LYS A 333 15.40 0.86 15.69
CA LYS A 333 16.16 0.44 16.89
C LYS A 333 17.19 1.47 17.38
N SER A 334 17.63 2.42 16.56
CA SER A 334 18.61 3.47 16.92
C SER A 334 18.02 4.56 17.92
#